data_2508c7e0f3191eb97fe54af4ac9988c1
#
_entry.id   2508c7e0f3191eb97fe54af4ac9988c1
#
_cell.length_a   1.000
_cell.length_b   1.000
_cell.length_c   1.000
_cell.angle_alpha   90.00
_cell.angle_beta   90.00
_cell.angle_gamma   90.00
#
_symmetry.space_group_name_H-M   'P 1'
#
loop_
_entity.id
_entity.type
_entity.pdbx_description
1 polymer ?
#
loop_
_entity_poly.entity_id
_entity_poly.type
_entity_poly.pdbx_seq_one_letter_code
_entity_poly.pdbx_strand_id
1 'polypeptide(L)'
;QCEDGWICPCCEADRVTYDTWAVQLLTKVLTGYYECSSDERIPEVLYRVLKNYYELLVSGKIALFNWGKFRWFEGLVAVNFVYKRYGEQWLQDLAKILKEQGADYDEFIKDWKRPVNYWQWGTHIVNIGMMLKTEAVTCDLLGKEYTDHAQDLYDVLSGYNGTPVELFTGDECLSGLSPIQGTELCAVVEQMYSYELLY
;
A
#
# COMPACT_ATOMS: atom_id res chain seq x y z
N GLN A 1 -12.20 -11.13 14.94
CA GLN A 1 -11.26 -10.27 15.66
C GLN A 1 -10.97 -10.86 17.05
N CYS A 2 -9.70 -10.96 17.42
CA CYS A 2 -9.29 -11.40 18.76
C CYS A 2 -9.56 -10.32 19.82
N GLU A 3 -9.48 -10.69 21.10
CA GLU A 3 -9.73 -9.76 22.21
C GLU A 3 -8.76 -8.58 22.23
N ASP A 4 -7.50 -8.81 21.84
CA ASP A 4 -6.45 -7.80 21.72
C ASP A 4 -6.54 -6.94 20.45
N GLY A 5 -7.50 -7.21 19.57
CA GLY A 5 -7.68 -6.50 18.30
C GLY A 5 -7.13 -7.19 17.07
N TRP A 6 -6.31 -8.25 17.20
CA TRP A 6 -5.77 -8.97 16.05
C TRP A 6 -6.88 -9.58 15.18
N ILE A 7 -6.71 -9.49 13.84
CA ILE A 7 -7.78 -9.85 12.90
C ILE A 7 -7.39 -10.99 11.94
N CYS A 8 -6.10 -11.30 11.82
CA CYS A 8 -5.62 -12.32 10.87
C CYS A 8 -5.57 -13.73 11.48
N PRO A 9 -5.66 -14.79 10.65
CA PRO A 9 -5.75 -16.19 11.11
C PRO A 9 -4.38 -16.75 11.48
N CYS A 10 -3.72 -16.20 12.49
CA CYS A 10 -2.53 -16.84 13.08
C CYS A 10 -2.57 -16.70 14.61
N CYS A 11 -1.97 -17.64 15.31
CA CYS A 11 -1.86 -17.57 16.76
C CYS A 11 -0.84 -16.50 17.20
N GLU A 12 -0.91 -16.04 18.44
CA GLU A 12 -0.06 -14.96 18.95
C GLU A 12 1.44 -15.27 18.80
N ALA A 13 1.84 -16.52 19.03
CA ALA A 13 3.25 -16.94 18.92
C ALA A 13 3.82 -16.83 17.50
N ASP A 14 2.96 -16.95 16.48
CA ASP A 14 3.36 -16.97 15.08
C ASP A 14 3.34 -15.56 14.43
N ARG A 15 2.83 -14.55 15.12
CA ARG A 15 2.72 -13.18 14.57
C ARG A 15 4.04 -12.58 14.13
N VAL A 16 5.15 -12.94 14.77
CA VAL A 16 6.49 -12.47 14.43
C VAL A 16 6.94 -12.89 13.02
N THR A 17 6.43 -14.01 12.52
CA THR A 17 6.72 -14.54 11.18
C THR A 17 5.55 -14.35 10.20
N TYR A 18 4.47 -13.71 10.63
CA TYR A 18 3.29 -13.51 9.80
C TYR A 18 3.43 -12.26 8.95
N ASP A 19 3.29 -12.40 7.63
CA ASP A 19 3.31 -11.26 6.72
C ASP A 19 2.09 -10.34 6.98
N THR A 20 2.37 -9.13 7.42
CA THR A 20 1.35 -8.16 7.82
C THR A 20 0.57 -7.58 6.65
N TRP A 21 0.88 -7.96 5.41
CA TRP A 21 0.06 -7.62 4.25
C TRP A 21 -1.41 -7.93 4.46
N ALA A 22 -1.72 -9.07 5.07
CA ALA A 22 -3.11 -9.45 5.35
C ALA A 22 -3.83 -8.44 6.28
N VAL A 23 -3.14 -7.84 7.25
CA VAL A 23 -3.70 -6.77 8.10
C VAL A 23 -3.99 -5.51 7.27
N GLN A 24 -3.04 -5.10 6.45
CA GLN A 24 -3.16 -3.90 5.60
C GLN A 24 -4.30 -4.05 4.60
N LEU A 25 -4.37 -5.20 3.90
CA LEU A 25 -5.42 -5.49 2.94
C LEU A 25 -6.81 -5.54 3.60
N LEU A 26 -6.93 -6.26 4.71
CA LEU A 26 -8.22 -6.43 5.37
C LEU A 26 -8.75 -5.10 5.93
N THR A 27 -7.88 -4.25 6.47
CA THR A 27 -8.28 -2.92 6.95
C THR A 27 -8.71 -2.00 5.80
N LYS A 28 -8.02 -2.05 4.63
CA LYS A 28 -8.45 -1.37 3.40
C LYS A 28 -9.84 -1.83 2.96
N VAL A 29 -10.08 -3.15 2.90
CA VAL A 29 -11.38 -3.72 2.51
C VAL A 29 -12.49 -3.30 3.47
N LEU A 30 -12.24 -3.30 4.78
CA LEU A 30 -13.22 -2.87 5.77
C LEU A 30 -13.53 -1.36 5.64
N THR A 31 -12.55 -0.54 5.29
CA THR A 31 -12.77 0.89 5.01
C THR A 31 -13.73 1.06 3.82
N GLY A 32 -13.46 0.41 2.69
CA GLY A 32 -14.37 0.45 1.54
C GLY A 32 -15.75 -0.15 1.82
N TYR A 33 -15.82 -1.19 2.65
CA TYR A 33 -17.12 -1.73 3.07
C TYR A 33 -17.93 -0.69 3.88
N TYR A 34 -17.28 0.05 4.78
CA TYR A 34 -17.94 1.13 5.53
C TYR A 34 -18.45 2.22 4.60
N GLU A 35 -17.67 2.63 3.61
CA GLU A 35 -18.08 3.66 2.63
C GLU A 35 -19.34 3.27 1.86
N CYS A 36 -19.51 1.99 1.56
CA CYS A 36 -20.71 1.48 0.86
C CYS A 36 -21.88 1.20 1.79
N SER A 37 -21.64 0.74 3.03
CA SER A 37 -22.68 0.21 3.92
C SER A 37 -23.09 1.14 5.04
N SER A 38 -22.21 2.08 5.42
CA SER A 38 -22.32 2.90 6.64
C SER A 38 -22.52 2.08 7.91
N ASP A 39 -21.92 0.88 7.98
CA ASP A 39 -22.02 0.02 9.15
C ASP A 39 -21.15 0.56 10.29
N GLU A 40 -21.79 1.19 11.29
CA GLU A 40 -21.14 1.86 12.41
C GLU A 40 -20.31 0.93 13.33
N ARG A 41 -20.33 -0.38 13.13
CA ARG A 41 -19.42 -1.32 13.81
C ARG A 41 -18.01 -1.27 13.26
N ILE A 42 -17.84 -0.89 11.99
CA ILE A 42 -16.56 -0.95 11.28
C ILE A 42 -15.51 0.03 11.84
N PRO A 43 -15.82 1.31 12.10
CA PRO A 43 -14.86 2.25 12.65
C PRO A 43 -14.20 1.75 13.95
N GLU A 44 -14.98 1.17 14.87
CA GLU A 44 -14.47 0.62 16.11
C GLU A 44 -13.58 -0.60 15.88
N VAL A 45 -13.97 -1.49 14.96
CA VAL A 45 -13.16 -2.65 14.56
C VAL A 45 -11.84 -2.18 13.99
N LEU A 46 -11.82 -1.22 13.07
CA LEU A 46 -10.62 -0.66 12.47
C LEU A 46 -9.71 0.00 13.52
N TYR A 47 -10.28 0.80 14.42
CA TYR A 47 -9.53 1.42 15.50
C TYR A 47 -8.78 0.37 16.35
N ARG A 48 -9.45 -0.68 16.78
CA ARG A 48 -8.85 -1.75 17.59
C ARG A 48 -7.78 -2.53 16.83
N VAL A 49 -8.02 -2.84 15.54
CA VAL A 49 -7.02 -3.51 14.69
C VAL A 49 -5.76 -2.67 14.56
N LEU A 50 -5.92 -1.40 14.17
CA LEU A 50 -4.79 -0.51 13.95
C LEU A 50 -4.04 -0.21 15.25
N LYS A 51 -4.75 -0.12 16.40
CA LYS A 51 -4.13 0.07 17.71
C LYS A 51 -3.25 -1.13 18.08
N ASN A 52 -3.76 -2.34 17.92
CA ASN A 52 -3.00 -3.56 18.15
C ASN A 52 -1.79 -3.64 17.19
N TYR A 53 -1.99 -3.33 15.90
CA TYR A 53 -0.92 -3.32 14.91
C TYR A 53 0.20 -2.33 15.29
N TYR A 54 -0.17 -1.12 15.70
CA TYR A 54 0.76 -0.11 16.20
C TYR A 54 1.57 -0.61 17.40
N GLU A 55 0.90 -1.17 18.42
CA GLU A 55 1.54 -1.66 19.64
C GLU A 55 2.52 -2.81 19.37
N LEU A 56 2.18 -3.70 18.45
CA LEU A 56 3.04 -4.81 18.02
C LEU A 56 4.28 -4.31 17.27
N LEU A 57 4.14 -3.31 16.40
CA LEU A 57 5.25 -2.69 15.67
C LEU A 57 6.17 -1.91 16.61
N VAL A 58 5.63 -1.05 17.46
CA VAL A 58 6.43 -0.23 18.43
C VAL A 58 7.19 -1.12 19.40
N SER A 59 6.58 -2.20 19.85
CA SER A 59 7.25 -3.14 20.76
C SER A 59 8.27 -4.06 20.09
N GLY A 60 8.38 -4.00 18.76
CA GLY A 60 9.28 -4.88 17.99
C GLY A 60 8.84 -6.35 17.97
N LYS A 61 7.61 -6.67 18.39
CA LYS A 61 7.07 -8.02 18.31
C LYS A 61 6.77 -8.47 16.87
N ILE A 62 6.54 -7.52 15.99
CA ILE A 62 6.41 -7.74 14.54
C ILE A 62 7.20 -6.65 13.79
N ALA A 63 7.50 -6.90 12.53
CA ALA A 63 8.09 -5.94 11.61
C ALA A 63 7.53 -6.15 10.21
N LEU A 64 7.69 -5.15 9.33
CA LEU A 64 7.32 -5.30 7.92
C LEU A 64 8.37 -6.14 7.19
N PHE A 65 7.90 -7.13 6.44
CA PHE A 65 8.70 -7.92 5.51
C PHE A 65 7.84 -8.38 4.33
N ASN A 66 8.44 -8.94 3.29
CA ASN A 66 7.77 -9.44 2.10
C ASN A 66 6.69 -8.48 1.57
N TRP A 67 5.46 -8.96 1.38
CA TRP A 67 4.35 -8.18 0.83
C TRP A 67 3.99 -6.98 1.71
N GLY A 68 3.96 -7.13 3.03
CA GLY A 68 3.66 -6.04 3.95
C GLY A 68 4.67 -4.89 3.85
N LYS A 69 5.95 -5.20 3.57
CA LYS A 69 7.00 -4.20 3.35
C LYS A 69 6.83 -3.46 2.02
N PHE A 70 6.51 -4.17 0.94
CA PHE A 70 6.40 -3.57 -0.40
C PHE A 70 5.03 -2.94 -0.69
N ARG A 71 4.05 -3.13 0.19
CA ARG A 71 2.69 -2.60 0.08
C ARG A 71 2.27 -1.76 1.30
N TRP A 72 3.23 -1.28 2.07
CA TRP A 72 3.01 -0.60 3.35
C TRP A 72 2.01 0.57 3.29
N PHE A 73 1.97 1.30 2.18
CA PHE A 73 1.08 2.42 1.94
C PHE A 73 -0.40 2.00 1.85
N GLU A 74 -0.70 0.74 1.55
CA GLU A 74 -2.08 0.22 1.53
C GLU A 74 -2.72 0.30 2.93
N GLY A 75 -1.95 0.05 3.98
CA GLY A 75 -2.41 0.20 5.35
C GLY A 75 -2.79 1.64 5.71
N LEU A 76 -2.20 2.63 5.05
CA LEU A 76 -2.47 4.04 5.31
C LEU A 76 -3.86 4.49 4.88
N VAL A 77 -4.53 3.77 3.99
CA VAL A 77 -5.94 4.03 3.63
C VAL A 77 -6.81 3.95 4.88
N ALA A 78 -6.69 2.87 5.63
CA ALA A 78 -7.44 2.70 6.89
C ALA A 78 -6.93 3.62 8.00
N VAL A 79 -5.63 3.87 8.07
CA VAL A 79 -5.05 4.81 9.06
C VAL A 79 -5.60 6.22 8.85
N ASN A 80 -5.67 6.70 7.61
CA ASN A 80 -6.29 8.00 7.27
C ASN A 80 -7.76 8.05 7.67
N PHE A 81 -8.52 7.00 7.35
CA PHE A 81 -9.94 6.92 7.71
C PHE A 81 -10.14 7.04 9.22
N VAL A 82 -9.38 6.27 10.00
CA VAL A 82 -9.47 6.28 11.47
C VAL A 82 -8.95 7.61 12.04
N TYR A 83 -7.88 8.17 11.46
CA TYR A 83 -7.33 9.46 11.90
C TYR A 83 -8.33 10.62 11.69
N LYS A 84 -8.99 10.68 10.54
CA LYS A 84 -10.04 11.69 10.27
C LYS A 84 -11.20 11.61 11.27
N ARG A 85 -11.45 10.45 11.84
CA ARG A 85 -12.56 10.24 12.80
C ARG A 85 -12.16 10.49 14.26
N TYR A 86 -10.95 10.09 14.66
CA TYR A 86 -10.54 10.11 16.07
C TYR A 86 -9.45 11.15 16.40
N GLY A 87 -8.63 11.54 15.43
CA GLY A 87 -7.60 12.59 15.57
C GLY A 87 -6.44 12.24 16.49
N GLU A 88 -6.19 10.95 16.79
CA GLU A 88 -5.20 10.54 17.76
C GLU A 88 -3.77 10.47 17.17
N GLN A 89 -2.78 10.99 17.92
CA GLN A 89 -1.38 11.10 17.48
C GLN A 89 -0.75 9.77 17.11
N TRP A 90 -1.07 8.68 17.82
CA TRP A 90 -0.49 7.36 17.53
C TRP A 90 -0.77 6.85 16.11
N LEU A 91 -1.82 7.34 15.45
CA LEU A 91 -2.12 7.01 14.05
C LEU A 91 -1.09 7.63 13.09
N GLN A 92 -0.67 8.88 13.37
CA GLN A 92 0.43 9.49 12.62
C GLN A 92 1.77 8.80 12.92
N ASP A 93 1.98 8.34 14.15
CA ASP A 93 3.18 7.61 14.51
C ASP A 93 3.19 6.21 13.85
N LEU A 94 2.03 5.54 13.76
CA LEU A 94 1.89 4.31 12.96
C LEU A 94 2.25 4.55 11.50
N ALA A 95 1.76 5.64 10.90
CA ALA A 95 2.09 5.97 9.50
C ALA A 95 3.60 6.19 9.29
N LYS A 96 4.27 6.85 10.22
CA LYS A 96 5.74 7.02 10.18
C LYS A 96 6.46 5.68 10.25
N ILE A 97 6.06 4.80 11.17
CA ILE A 97 6.66 3.46 11.34
C ILE A 97 6.47 2.64 10.06
N LEU A 98 5.27 2.64 9.47
CA LEU A 98 5.00 1.93 8.23
C LEU A 98 5.87 2.45 7.08
N LYS A 99 6.04 3.77 6.98
CA LYS A 99 6.92 4.39 5.99
C LYS A 99 8.39 4.06 6.21
N GLU A 100 8.87 4.10 7.46
CA GLU A 100 10.27 3.83 7.80
C GLU A 100 10.65 2.36 7.57
N GLN A 101 9.74 1.43 7.83
CA GLN A 101 9.97 0.01 7.59
C GLN A 101 9.62 -0.43 6.17
N GLY A 102 8.84 0.37 5.45
CA GLY A 102 8.38 0.11 4.09
C GLY A 102 9.51 0.18 3.06
N ALA A 103 9.23 -0.33 1.86
CA ALA A 103 10.14 -0.19 0.73
C ALA A 103 10.09 1.23 0.17
N ASP A 104 11.24 1.79 -0.12
CA ASP A 104 11.39 3.03 -0.87
C ASP A 104 11.44 2.70 -2.37
N TYR A 105 10.41 3.14 -3.09
CA TYR A 105 10.31 2.84 -4.52
C TYR A 105 11.24 3.67 -5.39
N ASP A 106 11.77 4.78 -4.90
CA ASP A 106 12.77 5.58 -5.63
C ASP A 106 14.06 4.79 -5.90
N GLU A 107 14.38 3.81 -5.04
CA GLU A 107 15.51 2.92 -5.22
C GLU A 107 15.39 2.04 -6.48
N PHE A 108 14.16 1.81 -6.98
CA PHE A 108 13.89 0.93 -8.13
C PHE A 108 13.75 1.66 -9.47
N ILE A 109 13.75 3.00 -9.50
CA ILE A 109 13.56 3.80 -10.73
C ILE A 109 14.53 3.39 -11.85
N LYS A 110 15.78 3.06 -11.51
CA LYS A 110 16.78 2.58 -12.48
C LYS A 110 16.39 1.24 -13.13
N ASP A 111 15.70 0.39 -12.38
CA ASP A 111 15.26 -0.92 -12.85
C ASP A 111 14.03 -0.82 -13.74
N TRP A 112 13.20 0.21 -13.56
CA TRP A 112 12.05 0.47 -14.42
C TRP A 112 12.43 0.96 -15.83
N LYS A 113 13.63 1.51 -16.00
CA LYS A 113 14.15 2.04 -17.28
C LYS A 113 14.68 0.96 -18.23
N ARG A 114 14.49 -0.32 -17.90
CA ARG A 114 14.92 -1.46 -18.71
C ARG A 114 13.93 -2.60 -18.59
N PRO A 115 13.78 -3.44 -19.63
CA PRO A 115 12.97 -4.65 -19.54
C PRO A 115 13.48 -5.57 -18.43
N VAL A 116 12.55 -6.14 -17.67
CA VAL A 116 12.87 -7.11 -16.60
C VAL A 116 12.37 -8.47 -17.05
N ASN A 117 13.24 -9.47 -16.99
CA ASN A 117 12.94 -10.83 -17.40
C ASN A 117 12.83 -11.83 -16.23
N TYR A 118 12.81 -11.31 -15.01
CA TYR A 118 12.65 -12.10 -13.80
C TYR A 118 11.92 -11.27 -12.72
N TRP A 119 11.24 -11.98 -11.84
CA TRP A 119 10.44 -11.37 -10.79
C TRP A 119 11.31 -10.66 -9.74
N GLN A 120 10.94 -9.44 -9.40
CA GLN A 120 11.49 -8.66 -8.29
C GLN A 120 10.37 -7.87 -7.61
N TRP A 121 10.50 -7.65 -6.32
CA TRP A 121 9.53 -6.89 -5.54
C TRP A 121 9.26 -5.49 -6.10
N GLY A 122 10.33 -4.74 -6.42
CA GLY A 122 10.25 -3.35 -6.89
C GLY A 122 9.89 -3.20 -8.37
N THR A 123 9.84 -4.29 -9.13
CA THR A 123 9.42 -4.31 -10.54
C THR A 123 8.12 -5.07 -10.76
N HIS A 124 7.54 -5.63 -9.70
CA HIS A 124 6.24 -6.28 -9.75
C HIS A 124 5.15 -5.26 -10.07
N ILE A 125 4.45 -5.47 -11.17
CA ILE A 125 3.57 -4.45 -11.77
C ILE A 125 2.41 -4.04 -10.86
N VAL A 126 1.85 -4.97 -10.09
CA VAL A 126 0.77 -4.68 -9.13
C VAL A 126 1.27 -3.82 -7.97
N ASN A 127 2.47 -4.14 -7.43
CA ASN A 127 3.09 -3.31 -6.38
C ASN A 127 3.31 -1.87 -6.86
N ILE A 128 3.73 -1.70 -8.12
CA ILE A 128 3.93 -0.38 -8.74
C ILE A 128 2.60 0.36 -8.89
N GLY A 129 1.56 -0.30 -9.42
CA GLY A 129 0.23 0.29 -9.52
C GLY A 129 -0.31 0.76 -8.15
N MET A 130 -0.10 -0.05 -7.10
CA MET A 130 -0.46 0.31 -5.73
C MET A 130 0.37 1.48 -5.18
N MET A 131 1.67 1.55 -5.50
CA MET A 131 2.61 2.52 -4.96
C MET A 131 2.29 3.95 -5.40
N LEU A 132 1.73 4.17 -6.56
CA LEU A 132 1.44 5.51 -7.08
C LEU A 132 0.58 6.36 -6.12
N LYS A 133 -0.28 5.75 -5.29
CA LYS A 133 -1.08 6.45 -4.28
C LYS A 133 -0.31 6.91 -3.04
N THR A 134 0.98 6.56 -2.91
CA THR A 134 1.75 6.79 -1.68
C THR A 134 1.69 8.24 -1.22
N GLU A 135 1.83 9.18 -2.14
CA GLU A 135 1.75 10.61 -1.83
C GLU A 135 0.36 10.98 -1.29
N ALA A 136 -0.71 10.55 -1.96
CA ALA A 136 -2.09 10.83 -1.55
C ALA A 136 -2.42 10.32 -0.13
N VAL A 137 -1.90 9.14 0.25
CA VAL A 137 -2.19 8.57 1.56
C VAL A 137 -1.24 9.01 2.67
N THR A 138 -0.13 9.69 2.34
CA THR A 138 0.86 10.15 3.33
C THR A 138 0.80 11.63 3.62
N CYS A 139 0.51 12.48 2.62
CA CYS A 139 0.61 13.94 2.77
C CYS A 139 -0.31 14.48 3.84
N ASP A 140 -1.61 14.20 3.77
CA ASP A 140 -2.59 14.65 4.76
C ASP A 140 -2.25 14.15 6.18
N LEU A 141 -1.87 12.88 6.28
CA LEU A 141 -1.62 12.22 7.55
C LEU A 141 -0.34 12.71 8.24
N LEU A 142 0.69 13.05 7.46
CA LEU A 142 1.99 13.49 7.96
C LEU A 142 2.19 15.01 7.90
N GLY A 143 1.15 15.77 7.50
CA GLY A 143 1.23 17.23 7.37
C GLY A 143 2.26 17.69 6.33
N LYS A 144 2.40 16.95 5.25
CA LYS A 144 3.30 17.28 4.13
C LYS A 144 2.53 17.94 3.00
N GLU A 145 3.19 18.81 2.27
CA GLU A 145 2.64 19.33 1.02
C GLU A 145 2.68 18.28 -0.09
N TYR A 146 1.69 18.30 -0.96
CA TYR A 146 1.67 17.52 -2.19
C TYR A 146 2.75 18.05 -3.13
N THR A 147 3.38 17.13 -3.85
CA THR A 147 4.41 17.43 -4.86
C THR A 147 4.01 16.77 -6.19
N ASP A 148 4.84 16.96 -7.21
CA ASP A 148 4.64 16.26 -8.49
C ASP A 148 5.33 14.89 -8.52
N HIS A 149 5.74 14.36 -7.36
CA HIS A 149 6.54 13.13 -7.28
C HIS A 149 5.82 11.91 -7.87
N ALA A 150 4.53 11.73 -7.58
CA ALA A 150 3.73 10.64 -8.17
C ALA A 150 3.66 10.75 -9.70
N GLN A 151 3.57 11.98 -10.24
CA GLN A 151 3.60 12.23 -11.68
C GLN A 151 4.98 11.93 -12.28
N ASP A 152 6.06 12.34 -11.60
CA ASP A 152 7.44 12.05 -12.04
C ASP A 152 7.69 10.54 -12.15
N LEU A 153 7.23 9.77 -11.16
CA LEU A 153 7.30 8.31 -11.18
C LEU A 153 6.48 7.71 -12.33
N TYR A 154 5.27 8.22 -12.52
CA TYR A 154 4.41 7.79 -13.63
C TYR A 154 5.05 8.08 -14.98
N ASP A 155 5.65 9.25 -15.19
CA ASP A 155 6.30 9.63 -16.44
C ASP A 155 7.47 8.69 -16.77
N VAL A 156 8.27 8.32 -15.77
CA VAL A 156 9.31 7.30 -15.94
C VAL A 156 8.71 5.95 -16.33
N LEU A 157 7.69 5.48 -15.61
CA LEU A 157 7.04 4.20 -15.90
C LEU A 157 6.41 4.17 -17.28
N SER A 158 5.66 5.22 -17.65
CA SER A 158 5.01 5.36 -18.93
C SER A 158 6.02 5.45 -20.08
N GLY A 159 7.10 6.20 -19.89
CA GLY A 159 8.14 6.37 -20.91
C GLY A 159 8.90 5.08 -21.26
N TYR A 160 9.03 4.15 -20.32
CA TYR A 160 9.79 2.90 -20.50
C TYR A 160 8.93 1.64 -20.58
N ASN A 161 7.71 1.66 -20.04
CA ASN A 161 6.85 0.48 -19.94
C ASN A 161 5.39 0.78 -20.34
N GLY A 162 5.08 1.99 -20.78
CA GLY A 162 3.72 2.43 -21.03
C GLY A 162 3.09 1.86 -22.28
N THR A 163 1.76 1.88 -22.30
CA THR A 163 0.93 1.60 -23.47
C THR A 163 0.27 2.88 -23.96
N PRO A 164 -0.27 2.91 -25.20
CA PRO A 164 -1.04 4.05 -25.71
C PRO A 164 -2.31 4.38 -24.91
N VAL A 165 -2.73 3.49 -24.01
CA VAL A 165 -3.90 3.67 -23.14
C VAL A 165 -3.49 3.95 -21.68
N GLU A 166 -2.26 4.43 -21.48
CA GLU A 166 -1.74 4.88 -20.20
C GLU A 166 -1.66 3.79 -19.11
N LEU A 167 -1.50 2.54 -19.51
CA LEU A 167 -1.23 1.40 -18.64
C LEU A 167 0.23 0.98 -18.76
N PHE A 168 0.73 0.16 -17.82
CA PHE A 168 2.06 -0.44 -17.91
C PHE A 168 1.97 -1.85 -18.47
N THR A 169 2.95 -2.24 -19.29
CA THR A 169 3.05 -3.62 -19.78
C THR A 169 3.73 -4.51 -18.76
N GLY A 170 3.20 -5.70 -18.58
CA GLY A 170 3.80 -6.74 -17.75
C GLY A 170 2.81 -7.82 -17.32
N ASP A 171 3.29 -9.03 -17.32
CA ASP A 171 2.71 -10.16 -16.62
C ASP A 171 3.61 -10.37 -15.40
N GLU A 172 3.15 -10.07 -14.19
CA GLU A 172 3.91 -10.05 -12.94
C GLU A 172 4.96 -8.91 -12.86
N CYS A 173 5.82 -8.72 -13.87
CA CYS A 173 6.89 -7.73 -13.87
C CYS A 173 6.82 -6.79 -15.08
N LEU A 174 7.36 -5.58 -14.89
CA LEU A 174 7.54 -4.62 -16.01
C LEU A 174 8.30 -5.27 -17.18
N SER A 175 7.75 -5.15 -18.38
CA SER A 175 8.28 -5.82 -19.58
C SER A 175 8.66 -4.88 -20.73
N GLY A 176 8.87 -3.61 -20.42
CA GLY A 176 9.25 -2.61 -21.40
C GLY A 176 8.08 -2.24 -22.33
N LEU A 177 8.38 -1.82 -23.53
CA LEU A 177 7.40 -1.41 -24.54
C LEU A 177 7.00 -2.58 -25.48
N SER A 178 6.97 -3.80 -24.97
CA SER A 178 6.68 -4.99 -25.79
C SER A 178 5.21 -5.05 -26.19
N PRO A 179 4.88 -5.08 -27.49
CA PRO A 179 3.49 -5.11 -27.95
C PRO A 179 2.83 -6.48 -27.76
N ILE A 180 3.60 -7.51 -27.43
CA ILE A 180 3.11 -8.89 -27.22
C ILE A 180 2.93 -9.24 -25.74
N GLN A 181 3.38 -8.37 -24.82
CA GLN A 181 3.14 -8.53 -23.41
C GLN A 181 1.76 -7.96 -23.04
N GLY A 182 1.08 -8.68 -22.16
CA GLY A 182 -0.18 -8.23 -21.59
C GLY A 182 0.02 -7.15 -20.53
N THR A 183 -1.10 -6.77 -19.94
CA THR A 183 -1.14 -5.98 -18.70
C THR A 183 -2.00 -6.74 -17.69
N GLU A 184 -1.43 -7.05 -16.55
CA GLU A 184 -2.14 -7.78 -15.50
C GLU A 184 -3.32 -6.95 -14.98
N LEU A 185 -4.52 -7.56 -14.91
CA LEU A 185 -5.74 -6.87 -14.49
C LEU A 185 -5.62 -6.27 -13.08
N CYS A 186 -4.92 -6.96 -12.17
CA CYS A 186 -4.69 -6.45 -10.81
C CYS A 186 -3.95 -5.11 -10.84
N ALA A 187 -2.93 -4.98 -11.70
CA ALA A 187 -2.18 -3.74 -11.86
C ALA A 187 -3.06 -2.60 -12.41
N VAL A 188 -3.94 -2.91 -13.38
CA VAL A 188 -4.89 -1.93 -13.93
C VAL A 188 -5.81 -1.39 -12.83
N VAL A 189 -6.42 -2.28 -12.05
CA VAL A 189 -7.36 -1.89 -10.98
C VAL A 189 -6.67 -1.07 -9.89
N GLU A 190 -5.46 -1.48 -9.48
CA GLU A 190 -4.71 -0.74 -8.45
C GLU A 190 -4.18 0.60 -8.96
N GLN A 191 -3.83 0.70 -10.25
CA GLN A 191 -3.46 1.96 -10.87
C GLN A 191 -4.67 2.92 -10.92
N MET A 192 -5.85 2.42 -11.31
CA MET A 192 -7.09 3.22 -11.29
C MET A 192 -7.42 3.73 -9.87
N TYR A 193 -7.33 2.87 -8.87
CA TYR A 193 -7.55 3.27 -7.48
C TYR A 193 -6.51 4.28 -6.98
N SER A 194 -5.26 4.14 -7.40
CA SER A 194 -4.22 5.13 -7.08
C SER A 194 -4.54 6.50 -7.67
N TYR A 195 -5.01 6.55 -8.91
CA TYR A 195 -5.42 7.81 -9.53
C TYR A 195 -6.64 8.43 -8.85
N GLU A 196 -7.63 7.62 -8.47
CA GLU A 196 -8.79 8.11 -7.73
C GLU A 196 -8.39 8.84 -6.43
N LEU A 197 -7.34 8.36 -5.75
CA LEU A 197 -6.86 8.98 -4.52
C LEU A 197 -5.96 10.21 -4.75
N LEU A 198 -5.32 10.31 -5.91
CA LEU A 198 -4.45 11.44 -6.28
C LEU A 198 -5.24 12.66 -6.80
N TYR A 199 -6.42 12.46 -7.36
CA TYR A 199 -7.30 13.48 -7.97
C TYR A 199 -8.59 13.70 -7.17
#